data_06926a3925dcc8a9f9f81d641d2f6456
#
_entry.id   06926a3925dcc8a9f9f81d641d2f6456
#
_cell.length_a   1.000
_cell.length_b   1.000
_cell.length_c   1.000
_cell.angle_alpha   90.00
_cell.angle_beta   90.00
_cell.angle_gamma   90.00
#
_symmetry.space_group_name_H-M   'P 1'
#
loop_
_entity.id
_entity.type
_entity.pdbx_description
1 polymer ?
#
loop_
_entity_poly.entity_id
_entity_poly.type
_entity_poly.pdbx_seq_one_letter_code
_entity_poly.pdbx_strand_id
1 'polypeptide(L)'
;MEKALAHIDWSAMTPELILVTAAALLIVLELLLPDEASRDWLGWLALLAVVGAGTYVAVHFGATAVDLLQGSYRTDPVAQSFKLVLLGGSALILLMSLSRENREGIRARGEYYFLLLTAVLGASMMTSSADLVTLFVGLELLSISSYILAGIRKQRTDSNEAAWKYVVLGGVSSAFILYGMSFVYGLTGSTNLFVVQQRIVEAYQTGYASFVLLSLFLMMLGFGFKIAAAPFHMWAPDVYQGSPTSVTAFLAVVSKTAAFALVTRIVLVAYLQLIELRVWEEIITPLLLVIAGASMIIGNAVALRQTNVKRLMAYSGIAQAGYVLVPLASLGMALFESTLYYLLAYSLMTVGVFAVIMAVERDAEHGELSAFAGLYRRSPLVALTMTLMVLSLAGIPVTAGFFGKFYILINAIATQHFWIAAVMVVTTVISYFYYFELIRQMYFRPAPKGNPLAIPISTAIVIGIGVIGTVGLGLFPNAVLHALGQLKWTEVLSIPQTPPGP
;
A
#
# COMPACT_ATOMS: atom_id res chain seq x y z
N MET A 1 -23.11 29.35 4.46
CA MET A 1 -22.81 27.90 4.54
C MET A 1 -23.71 27.09 3.60
N GLU A 2 -25.04 27.16 3.69
CA GLU A 2 -25.93 26.41 2.75
C GLU A 2 -25.72 26.71 1.28
N LYS A 3 -25.54 27.98 0.88
CA LYS A 3 -25.27 28.34 -0.51
C LYS A 3 -23.91 27.83 -1.03
N ALA A 4 -22.91 27.72 -0.16
CA ALA A 4 -21.59 27.17 -0.53
C ALA A 4 -21.64 25.64 -0.68
N LEU A 5 -22.45 24.95 0.09
CA LEU A 5 -22.64 23.48 -0.01
C LEU A 5 -23.48 23.09 -1.24
N ALA A 6 -24.38 23.96 -1.71
CA ALA A 6 -25.24 23.70 -2.87
C ALA A 6 -24.49 23.70 -4.22
N HIS A 7 -23.29 24.26 -4.28
CA HIS A 7 -22.46 24.33 -5.49
C HIS A 7 -21.30 23.31 -5.51
N ILE A 8 -21.19 22.44 -4.48
CA ILE A 8 -20.15 21.39 -4.46
C ILE A 8 -20.60 20.24 -5.36
N ASP A 9 -19.76 19.90 -6.31
CA ASP A 9 -19.95 18.70 -7.12
C ASP A 9 -19.57 17.43 -6.33
N TRP A 10 -20.51 16.96 -5.51
CA TRP A 10 -20.35 15.76 -4.69
C TRP A 10 -20.04 14.49 -5.49
N SER A 11 -20.23 14.53 -6.82
CA SER A 11 -19.97 13.36 -7.68
C SER A 11 -18.49 12.93 -7.61
N ALA A 12 -17.57 13.88 -7.49
CA ALA A 12 -16.14 13.58 -7.39
C ALA A 12 -15.75 12.86 -6.07
N MET A 13 -16.58 12.96 -5.01
CA MET A 13 -16.40 12.25 -3.74
C MET A 13 -17.23 10.95 -3.63
N THR A 14 -17.89 10.55 -4.73
CA THR A 14 -18.74 9.33 -4.71
C THR A 14 -18.05 8.09 -4.14
N PRO A 15 -16.79 7.78 -4.45
CA PRO A 15 -16.11 6.62 -3.86
C PRO A 15 -16.07 6.67 -2.32
N GLU A 16 -15.71 7.82 -1.75
CA GLU A 16 -15.68 8.02 -0.29
C GLU A 16 -17.06 8.00 0.33
N LEU A 17 -18.07 8.57 -0.36
CA LEU A 17 -19.48 8.56 0.10
C LEU A 17 -20.03 7.13 0.13
N ILE A 18 -19.72 6.29 -0.85
CA ILE A 18 -20.10 4.88 -0.85
C ILE A 18 -19.45 4.17 0.35
N LEU A 19 -18.15 4.36 0.58
CA LEU A 19 -17.41 3.70 1.64
C LEU A 19 -17.89 4.13 3.04
N VAL A 20 -18.10 5.43 3.27
CA VAL A 20 -18.55 5.93 4.58
C VAL A 20 -19.99 5.50 4.87
N THR A 21 -20.87 5.55 3.86
CA THR A 21 -22.26 5.10 4.02
C THR A 21 -22.34 3.61 4.34
N ALA A 22 -21.53 2.79 3.63
CA ALA A 22 -21.46 1.36 3.89
C ALA A 22 -20.88 1.06 5.28
N ALA A 23 -19.82 1.77 5.69
CA ALA A 23 -19.26 1.62 7.03
C ALA A 23 -20.26 2.00 8.13
N ALA A 24 -20.97 3.12 7.98
CA ALA A 24 -22.03 3.52 8.90
C ALA A 24 -23.17 2.50 8.95
N LEU A 25 -23.57 1.96 7.80
CA LEU A 25 -24.59 0.92 7.74
C LEU A 25 -24.12 -0.37 8.43
N LEU A 26 -22.86 -0.79 8.23
CA LEU A 26 -22.31 -1.98 8.88
C LEU A 26 -22.35 -1.88 10.41
N ILE A 27 -21.93 -0.75 11.00
CA ILE A 27 -21.92 -0.60 12.45
C ILE A 27 -23.34 -0.57 13.02
N VAL A 28 -24.29 0.07 12.33
CA VAL A 28 -25.70 0.10 12.74
C VAL A 28 -26.29 -1.32 12.67
N LEU A 29 -26.04 -2.06 11.59
CA LEU A 29 -26.51 -3.43 11.45
C LEU A 29 -25.89 -4.36 12.50
N GLU A 30 -24.61 -4.23 12.80
CA GLU A 30 -23.94 -5.01 13.85
C GLU A 30 -24.58 -4.80 15.23
N LEU A 31 -24.96 -3.55 15.54
CA LEU A 31 -25.62 -3.20 16.82
C LEU A 31 -27.08 -3.69 16.90
N LEU A 32 -27.78 -3.79 15.77
CA LEU A 32 -29.17 -4.20 15.71
C LEU A 32 -29.38 -5.72 15.59
N LEU A 33 -28.36 -6.45 15.11
CA LEU A 33 -28.46 -7.88 14.90
C LEU A 33 -28.38 -8.64 16.24
N PRO A 34 -29.25 -9.64 16.46
CA PRO A 34 -29.14 -10.54 17.62
C PRO A 34 -27.81 -11.29 17.63
N ASP A 35 -27.30 -11.67 18.80
CA ASP A 35 -26.02 -12.36 18.95
C ASP A 35 -25.96 -13.68 18.17
N GLU A 36 -27.11 -14.35 17.99
CA GLU A 36 -27.24 -15.61 17.26
C GLU A 36 -27.22 -15.44 15.73
N ALA A 37 -27.41 -14.21 15.21
CA ALA A 37 -27.49 -13.97 13.80
C ALA A 37 -26.13 -14.16 13.09
N SER A 38 -26.16 -14.79 11.92
CA SER A 38 -24.94 -14.89 11.09
C SER A 38 -24.53 -13.51 10.59
N ARG A 39 -23.28 -13.17 10.80
CA ARG A 39 -22.66 -11.91 10.34
C ARG A 39 -21.86 -12.06 9.03
N ASP A 40 -21.90 -13.24 8.44
CA ASP A 40 -21.11 -13.55 7.25
C ASP A 40 -21.52 -12.70 6.02
N TRP A 41 -22.79 -12.32 5.94
CA TRP A 41 -23.32 -11.50 4.84
C TRP A 41 -22.85 -10.03 4.91
N LEU A 42 -22.44 -9.53 6.10
CA LEU A 42 -21.89 -8.19 6.25
C LEU A 42 -20.59 -8.01 5.42
N GLY A 43 -19.82 -9.09 5.26
CA GLY A 43 -18.65 -9.09 4.39
C GLY A 43 -18.99 -8.89 2.91
N TRP A 44 -20.13 -9.41 2.45
CA TRP A 44 -20.60 -9.15 1.09
C TRP A 44 -21.01 -7.70 0.88
N LEU A 45 -21.65 -7.08 1.89
CA LEU A 45 -21.97 -5.65 1.85
C LEU A 45 -20.68 -4.81 1.75
N ALA A 46 -19.66 -5.13 2.55
CA ALA A 46 -18.38 -4.47 2.48
C ALA A 46 -17.70 -4.63 1.10
N LEU A 47 -17.74 -5.86 0.55
CA LEU A 47 -17.18 -6.13 -0.79
C LEU A 47 -17.93 -5.34 -1.87
N LEU A 48 -19.25 -5.32 -1.85
CA LEU A 48 -20.07 -4.57 -2.81
C LEU A 48 -19.78 -3.07 -2.75
N ALA A 49 -19.60 -2.51 -1.56
CA ALA A 49 -19.23 -1.10 -1.39
C ALA A 49 -17.86 -0.79 -2.02
N VAL A 50 -16.85 -1.62 -1.76
CA VAL A 50 -15.50 -1.43 -2.31
C VAL A 50 -15.50 -1.61 -3.84
N VAL A 51 -16.20 -2.63 -4.35
CA VAL A 51 -16.33 -2.85 -5.80
C VAL A 51 -17.11 -1.70 -6.45
N GLY A 52 -18.19 -1.22 -5.83
CA GLY A 52 -18.96 -0.07 -6.31
C GLY A 52 -18.11 1.20 -6.39
N ALA A 53 -17.35 1.50 -5.33
CA ALA A 53 -16.42 2.62 -5.31
C ALA A 53 -15.33 2.47 -6.40
N GLY A 54 -14.73 1.28 -6.53
CA GLY A 54 -13.73 0.98 -7.57
C GLY A 54 -14.27 1.10 -8.98
N THR A 55 -15.50 0.62 -9.23
CA THR A 55 -16.17 0.73 -10.52
C THR A 55 -16.42 2.20 -10.88
N TYR A 56 -16.87 3.01 -9.91
CA TYR A 56 -17.04 4.44 -10.13
C TYR A 56 -15.73 5.11 -10.57
N VAL A 57 -14.62 4.84 -9.86
CA VAL A 57 -13.30 5.39 -10.23
C VAL A 57 -12.86 4.89 -11.61
N ALA A 58 -13.11 3.61 -11.94
CA ALA A 58 -12.73 3.04 -13.24
C ALA A 58 -13.50 3.66 -14.41
N VAL A 59 -14.81 3.93 -14.23
CA VAL A 59 -15.65 4.57 -15.26
C VAL A 59 -15.23 6.03 -15.51
N HIS A 60 -14.76 6.73 -14.47
CA HIS A 60 -14.31 8.13 -14.56
C HIS A 60 -12.78 8.24 -14.69
N PHE A 61 -12.09 7.15 -15.02
CA PHE A 61 -10.63 7.15 -15.16
C PHE A 61 -10.18 8.03 -16.31
N GLY A 62 -9.23 8.94 -16.03
CA GLY A 62 -8.75 9.93 -17.01
C GLY A 62 -9.63 11.19 -17.10
N ALA A 63 -10.67 11.34 -16.28
CA ALA A 63 -11.41 12.59 -16.16
C ALA A 63 -10.51 13.73 -15.67
N THR A 64 -10.83 14.96 -16.06
CA THR A 64 -10.09 16.16 -15.65
C THR A 64 -10.08 16.34 -14.14
N ALA A 65 -9.01 16.98 -13.64
CA ALA A 65 -8.87 17.23 -12.20
C ALA A 65 -10.00 18.15 -11.70
N VAL A 66 -10.57 17.78 -10.53
CA VAL A 66 -11.63 18.53 -9.85
C VAL A 66 -11.18 18.82 -8.41
N ASP A 67 -11.25 20.10 -8.02
CA ASP A 67 -10.96 20.57 -6.68
C ASP A 67 -12.25 20.80 -5.90
N LEU A 68 -12.34 20.26 -4.70
CA LEU A 68 -13.49 20.37 -3.80
C LEU A 68 -13.08 20.87 -2.42
N LEU A 69 -14.07 21.30 -1.63
CA LEU A 69 -13.89 21.68 -0.23
C LEU A 69 -12.76 22.73 -0.07
N GLN A 70 -12.82 23.79 -0.88
CA GLN A 70 -11.83 24.87 -0.89
C GLN A 70 -10.39 24.37 -1.17
N GLY A 71 -10.25 23.36 -2.02
CA GLY A 71 -8.96 22.79 -2.38
C GLY A 71 -8.37 21.81 -1.38
N SER A 72 -9.16 21.35 -0.39
CA SER A 72 -8.70 20.31 0.54
C SER A 72 -8.78 18.90 -0.05
N TYR A 73 -9.64 18.70 -1.03
CA TYR A 73 -9.83 17.43 -1.73
C TYR A 73 -9.66 17.65 -3.23
N ARG A 74 -8.87 16.80 -3.88
CA ARG A 74 -8.62 16.85 -5.31
C ARG A 74 -8.70 15.47 -5.94
N THR A 75 -9.53 15.34 -6.97
CA THR A 75 -9.53 14.18 -7.85
C THR A 75 -8.69 14.50 -9.08
N ASP A 76 -7.58 13.84 -9.25
CA ASP A 76 -6.63 13.98 -10.33
C ASP A 76 -6.07 12.61 -10.77
N PRO A 77 -5.23 12.53 -11.81
CA PRO A 77 -4.66 11.25 -12.26
C PRO A 77 -3.97 10.42 -11.16
N VAL A 78 -3.29 11.07 -10.20
CA VAL A 78 -2.68 10.37 -9.05
C VAL A 78 -3.75 9.75 -8.17
N ALA A 79 -4.77 10.54 -7.76
CA ALA A 79 -5.86 10.06 -6.95
C ALA A 79 -6.57 8.86 -7.60
N GLN A 80 -6.94 9.00 -8.88
CA GLN A 80 -7.66 7.96 -9.61
C GLN A 80 -6.85 6.66 -9.72
N SER A 81 -5.56 6.77 -10.08
CA SER A 81 -4.69 5.62 -10.28
C SER A 81 -4.41 4.87 -8.97
N PHE A 82 -4.03 5.58 -7.91
CA PHE A 82 -3.80 4.97 -6.61
C PHE A 82 -5.09 4.37 -6.02
N LYS A 83 -6.25 5.03 -6.18
CA LYS A 83 -7.55 4.49 -5.75
C LYS A 83 -7.89 3.18 -6.45
N LEU A 84 -7.66 3.05 -7.75
CA LEU A 84 -7.91 1.79 -8.45
C LEU A 84 -7.07 0.65 -7.88
N VAL A 85 -5.78 0.88 -7.63
CA VAL A 85 -4.90 -0.15 -7.06
C VAL A 85 -5.32 -0.53 -5.64
N LEU A 86 -5.60 0.44 -4.77
CA LEU A 86 -5.98 0.17 -3.39
C LEU A 86 -7.38 -0.45 -3.25
N LEU A 87 -8.37 0.01 -4.04
CA LEU A 87 -9.73 -0.55 -4.01
C LEU A 87 -9.74 -1.97 -4.62
N GLY A 88 -9.00 -2.20 -5.70
CA GLY A 88 -8.82 -3.54 -6.27
C GLY A 88 -8.17 -4.51 -5.28
N GLY A 89 -7.08 -4.09 -4.62
CA GLY A 89 -6.45 -4.86 -3.56
C GLY A 89 -7.40 -5.14 -2.39
N SER A 90 -8.15 -4.12 -1.94
CA SER A 90 -9.13 -4.24 -0.86
C SER A 90 -10.26 -5.22 -1.22
N ALA A 91 -10.77 -5.19 -2.45
CA ALA A 91 -11.80 -6.12 -2.92
C ALA A 91 -11.31 -7.57 -2.87
N LEU A 92 -10.08 -7.84 -3.33
CA LEU A 92 -9.49 -9.17 -3.27
C LEU A 92 -9.29 -9.67 -1.82
N ILE A 93 -8.85 -8.78 -0.91
CA ILE A 93 -8.67 -9.10 0.51
C ILE A 93 -10.01 -9.37 1.18
N LEU A 94 -11.03 -8.56 0.92
CA LEU A 94 -12.38 -8.84 1.40
C LEU A 94 -12.88 -10.19 0.87
N LEU A 95 -12.74 -10.46 -0.42
CA LEU A 95 -13.18 -11.70 -1.04
C LEU A 95 -12.52 -12.93 -0.39
N MET A 96 -11.22 -12.89 -0.11
CA MET A 96 -10.56 -14.04 0.55
C MET A 96 -11.00 -14.22 2.00
N SER A 97 -11.48 -13.16 2.68
CA SER A 97 -11.94 -13.20 4.06
C SER A 97 -13.40 -13.66 4.23
N LEU A 98 -14.19 -13.72 3.14
CA LEU A 98 -15.62 -14.06 3.20
C LEU A 98 -15.91 -15.51 3.62
N SER A 99 -15.01 -16.44 3.33
CA SER A 99 -15.25 -17.86 3.61
C SER A 99 -15.40 -18.14 5.10
N ARG A 100 -16.42 -18.91 5.46
CA ARG A 100 -16.59 -19.44 6.82
C ARG A 100 -15.40 -20.26 7.29
N GLU A 101 -14.75 -20.92 6.36
CA GLU A 101 -13.58 -21.74 6.61
C GLU A 101 -12.33 -20.89 6.92
N ASN A 102 -12.28 -19.65 6.42
CA ASN A 102 -11.16 -18.71 6.62
C ASN A 102 -11.39 -17.73 7.77
N ARG A 103 -12.09 -18.11 8.83
CA ARG A 103 -12.41 -17.21 9.95
C ARG A 103 -11.19 -16.71 10.74
N GLU A 104 -10.02 -17.33 10.58
CA GLU A 104 -8.75 -16.97 11.22
C GLU A 104 -8.86 -16.71 12.75
N GLY A 105 -9.86 -17.28 13.41
CA GLY A 105 -10.14 -17.02 14.82
C GLY A 105 -10.77 -15.65 15.11
N ILE A 106 -11.22 -14.90 14.09
CA ILE A 106 -11.91 -13.62 14.24
C ILE A 106 -13.36 -13.88 14.65
N ARG A 107 -13.70 -13.54 15.89
CA ARG A 107 -15.06 -13.69 16.45
C ARG A 107 -15.96 -12.51 16.10
N ALA A 108 -15.43 -11.29 16.19
CA ALA A 108 -16.12 -10.02 15.93
C ALA A 108 -16.10 -9.69 14.42
N ARG A 109 -16.90 -10.40 13.65
CA ARG A 109 -16.85 -10.28 12.17
C ARG A 109 -17.42 -8.98 11.64
N GLY A 110 -18.49 -8.45 12.24
CA GLY A 110 -19.04 -7.15 11.86
C GLY A 110 -18.06 -6.02 12.16
N GLU A 111 -17.45 -6.00 13.36
CA GLU A 111 -16.38 -5.07 13.71
C GLU A 111 -15.20 -5.17 12.74
N TYR A 112 -14.81 -6.39 12.34
CA TYR A 112 -13.72 -6.61 11.38
C TYR A 112 -14.01 -5.95 10.03
N TYR A 113 -15.19 -6.16 9.44
CA TYR A 113 -15.54 -5.56 8.15
C TYR A 113 -15.73 -4.05 8.25
N PHE A 114 -16.32 -3.56 9.35
CA PHE A 114 -16.41 -2.12 9.62
C PHE A 114 -15.03 -1.47 9.67
N LEU A 115 -14.10 -2.00 10.48
CA LEU A 115 -12.73 -1.49 10.61
C LEU A 115 -11.95 -1.57 9.29
N LEU A 116 -12.19 -2.61 8.50
CA LEU A 116 -11.53 -2.74 7.20
C LEU A 116 -12.04 -1.69 6.21
N LEU A 117 -13.37 -1.41 6.19
CA LEU A 117 -13.93 -0.34 5.36
C LEU A 117 -13.47 1.05 5.81
N THR A 118 -13.39 1.31 7.12
CA THR A 118 -12.87 2.60 7.63
C THR A 118 -11.39 2.78 7.29
N ALA A 119 -10.59 1.70 7.32
CA ALA A 119 -9.22 1.74 6.87
C ALA A 119 -9.10 2.03 5.35
N VAL A 120 -9.96 1.41 4.53
CA VAL A 120 -10.02 1.67 3.08
C VAL A 120 -10.48 3.10 2.79
N LEU A 121 -11.45 3.64 3.54
CA LEU A 121 -11.88 5.03 3.45
C LEU A 121 -10.72 5.99 3.73
N GLY A 122 -9.98 5.77 4.84
CA GLY A 122 -8.80 6.56 5.17
C GLY A 122 -7.75 6.51 4.07
N ALA A 123 -7.47 5.32 3.53
CA ALA A 123 -6.57 5.12 2.40
C ALA A 123 -7.02 5.88 1.14
N SER A 124 -8.33 5.85 0.83
CA SER A 124 -8.90 6.58 -0.31
C SER A 124 -8.79 8.10 -0.13
N MET A 125 -9.10 8.61 1.07
CA MET A 125 -8.95 10.03 1.40
C MET A 125 -7.51 10.52 1.23
N MET A 126 -6.50 9.74 1.66
CA MET A 126 -5.09 10.08 1.50
C MET A 126 -4.71 10.30 0.03
N THR A 127 -5.25 9.52 -0.90
CA THR A 127 -4.91 9.65 -2.33
C THR A 127 -5.43 10.95 -2.94
N SER A 128 -6.56 11.46 -2.47
CA SER A 128 -7.22 12.68 -2.97
C SER A 128 -6.95 13.91 -2.11
N SER A 129 -6.16 13.80 -1.06
CA SER A 129 -5.91 14.93 -0.17
C SER A 129 -4.95 15.93 -0.82
N ALA A 130 -5.36 17.21 -0.84
CA ALA A 130 -4.56 18.35 -1.27
C ALA A 130 -4.30 19.34 -0.12
N ASP A 131 -4.52 18.89 1.11
CA ASP A 131 -4.37 19.65 2.34
C ASP A 131 -3.73 18.78 3.43
N LEU A 132 -2.82 19.35 4.23
CA LEU A 132 -2.09 18.63 5.28
C LEU A 132 -3.01 18.02 6.35
N VAL A 133 -4.06 18.75 6.75
CA VAL A 133 -4.99 18.27 7.79
C VAL A 133 -5.82 17.11 7.26
N THR A 134 -6.41 17.25 6.08
CA THR A 134 -7.20 16.19 5.43
C THR A 134 -6.35 14.93 5.20
N LEU A 135 -5.10 15.12 4.80
CA LEU A 135 -4.15 14.03 4.59
C LEU A 135 -3.82 13.32 5.92
N PHE A 136 -3.60 14.08 6.99
CA PHE A 136 -3.33 13.52 8.32
C PHE A 136 -4.54 12.77 8.89
N VAL A 137 -5.75 13.31 8.72
CA VAL A 137 -7.00 12.64 9.14
C VAL A 137 -7.19 11.31 8.40
N GLY A 138 -6.96 11.28 7.08
CA GLY A 138 -7.00 10.04 6.30
C GLY A 138 -5.96 9.02 6.77
N LEU A 139 -4.74 9.48 7.05
CA LEU A 139 -3.66 8.68 7.59
C LEU A 139 -4.01 8.06 8.94
N GLU A 140 -4.57 8.84 9.86
CA GLU A 140 -4.94 8.33 11.20
C GLU A 140 -6.15 7.39 11.13
N LEU A 141 -7.12 7.66 10.27
CA LEU A 141 -8.26 6.76 10.05
C LEU A 141 -7.80 5.38 9.56
N LEU A 142 -6.87 5.34 8.58
CA LEU A 142 -6.23 4.10 8.13
C LEU A 142 -5.45 3.44 9.27
N SER A 143 -4.68 4.20 10.02
CA SER A 143 -3.73 3.70 11.02
C SER A 143 -4.43 3.11 12.23
N ILE A 144 -5.35 3.86 12.86
CA ILE A 144 -6.08 3.42 14.06
C ILE A 144 -6.90 2.17 13.75
N SER A 145 -7.61 2.16 12.61
CA SER A 145 -8.34 0.99 12.15
C SER A 145 -7.41 -0.22 11.98
N SER A 146 -6.22 -0.02 11.39
CA SER A 146 -5.23 -1.08 11.20
C SER A 146 -4.63 -1.59 12.52
N TYR A 147 -4.42 -0.72 13.52
CA TYR A 147 -3.94 -1.12 14.85
C TYR A 147 -4.92 -2.06 15.53
N ILE A 148 -6.22 -1.75 15.47
CA ILE A 148 -7.29 -2.58 16.05
C ILE A 148 -7.41 -3.89 15.26
N LEU A 149 -7.35 -3.84 13.93
CA LEU A 149 -7.38 -5.04 13.09
C LEU A 149 -6.22 -6.00 13.39
N ALA A 150 -5.01 -5.50 13.63
CA ALA A 150 -3.86 -6.34 13.99
C ALA A 150 -4.11 -7.11 15.30
N GLY A 151 -4.79 -6.50 16.27
CA GLY A 151 -5.13 -7.09 17.57
C GLY A 151 -6.52 -7.72 17.65
N ILE A 152 -7.22 -7.93 16.54
CA ILE A 152 -8.65 -8.35 16.59
C ILE A 152 -8.84 -9.75 17.18
N ARG A 153 -7.79 -10.59 17.19
CA ARG A 153 -7.79 -11.89 17.86
C ARG A 153 -7.44 -11.74 19.34
N LYS A 154 -8.31 -11.11 20.12
CA LYS A 154 -8.10 -10.70 21.54
C LYS A 154 -7.55 -11.81 22.45
N GLN A 155 -7.79 -13.08 22.14
CA GLN A 155 -7.34 -14.24 22.95
C GLN A 155 -5.96 -14.77 22.55
N ARG A 156 -5.37 -14.25 21.48
CA ARG A 156 -4.04 -14.64 21.02
C ARG A 156 -2.99 -13.64 21.44
N THR A 157 -1.98 -14.10 22.15
CA THR A 157 -0.88 -13.27 22.66
C THR A 157 -0.07 -12.64 21.54
N ASP A 158 0.18 -13.39 20.46
CA ASP A 158 0.87 -12.91 19.26
C ASP A 158 0.14 -11.75 18.58
N SER A 159 -1.21 -11.80 18.50
CA SER A 159 -2.02 -10.72 17.92
C SER A 159 -2.03 -9.48 18.82
N ASN A 160 -2.10 -9.65 20.13
CA ASN A 160 -2.05 -8.55 21.09
C ASN A 160 -0.67 -7.87 21.11
N GLU A 161 0.43 -8.64 21.02
CA GLU A 161 1.79 -8.13 20.89
C GLU A 161 1.97 -7.34 19.59
N ALA A 162 1.45 -7.87 18.47
CA ALA A 162 1.47 -7.18 17.18
C ALA A 162 0.75 -5.83 17.25
N ALA A 163 -0.45 -5.78 17.81
CA ALA A 163 -1.21 -4.55 17.98
C ALA A 163 -0.48 -3.54 18.87
N TRP A 164 0.08 -4.00 20.00
CA TRP A 164 0.82 -3.13 20.91
C TRP A 164 2.04 -2.50 20.25
N LYS A 165 2.87 -3.31 19.60
CA LYS A 165 4.04 -2.81 18.85
C LYS A 165 3.62 -1.83 17.76
N TYR A 166 2.53 -2.14 17.05
CA TYR A 166 2.07 -1.33 15.93
C TYR A 166 1.53 0.02 16.40
N VAL A 167 0.73 0.06 17.47
CA VAL A 167 0.18 1.29 18.05
C VAL A 167 1.27 2.19 18.61
N VAL A 168 2.22 1.63 19.38
CA VAL A 168 3.27 2.45 20.03
C VAL A 168 4.21 3.06 18.98
N LEU A 169 4.75 2.24 18.09
CA LEU A 169 5.67 2.72 17.04
C LEU A 169 4.94 3.59 16.01
N GLY A 170 3.68 3.27 15.71
CA GLY A 170 2.84 4.05 14.81
C GLY A 170 2.50 5.42 15.39
N GLY A 171 2.18 5.52 16.67
CA GLY A 171 1.91 6.79 17.34
C GLY A 171 3.14 7.71 17.35
N VAL A 172 4.33 7.15 17.59
CA VAL A 172 5.59 7.92 17.47
C VAL A 172 5.78 8.42 16.03
N SER A 173 5.52 7.56 15.03
CA SER A 173 5.59 7.94 13.61
C SER A 173 4.63 9.08 13.27
N SER A 174 3.37 9.00 13.73
CA SER A 174 2.37 10.04 13.51
C SER A 174 2.75 11.36 14.19
N ALA A 175 3.36 11.31 15.38
CA ALA A 175 3.87 12.51 16.05
C ALA A 175 4.96 13.21 15.24
N PHE A 176 5.89 12.46 14.63
CA PHE A 176 6.90 13.03 13.73
C PHE A 176 6.27 13.68 12.50
N ILE A 177 5.28 13.02 11.87
CA ILE A 177 4.57 13.58 10.71
C ILE A 177 3.89 14.90 11.10
N LEU A 178 3.11 14.89 12.18
CA LEU A 178 2.36 16.05 12.64
C LEU A 178 3.29 17.21 13.01
N TYR A 179 4.40 16.90 13.67
CA TYR A 179 5.40 17.91 14.04
C TYR A 179 6.08 18.51 12.79
N GLY A 180 6.41 17.69 11.79
CA GLY A 180 6.89 18.19 10.50
C GLY A 180 5.86 19.07 9.78
N MET A 181 4.59 18.67 9.76
CA MET A 181 3.48 19.46 9.19
C MET A 181 3.31 20.80 9.93
N SER A 182 3.50 20.84 11.26
CA SER A 182 3.42 22.08 12.04
C SER A 182 4.50 23.09 11.64
N PHE A 183 5.73 22.64 11.33
CA PHE A 183 6.78 23.50 10.76
C PHE A 183 6.38 24.01 9.38
N VAL A 184 5.84 23.16 8.51
CA VAL A 184 5.35 23.59 7.19
C VAL A 184 4.31 24.70 7.35
N TYR A 185 3.32 24.49 8.23
CA TYR A 185 2.29 25.48 8.51
C TYR A 185 2.89 26.78 9.09
N GLY A 186 3.80 26.68 10.05
CA GLY A 186 4.47 27.84 10.66
C GLY A 186 5.27 28.67 9.67
N LEU A 187 5.89 28.03 8.66
CA LEU A 187 6.68 28.69 7.62
C LEU A 187 5.82 29.28 6.49
N THR A 188 4.70 28.64 6.17
CA THR A 188 3.90 29.00 4.99
C THR A 188 2.56 29.67 5.32
N GLY A 189 2.08 29.54 6.54
CA GLY A 189 0.76 30.02 6.98
C GLY A 189 -0.42 29.31 6.30
N SER A 190 -0.21 28.11 5.71
CA SER A 190 -1.24 27.37 5.01
C SER A 190 -1.08 25.87 5.19
N THR A 191 -2.21 25.14 5.17
CA THR A 191 -2.26 23.68 5.12
C THR A 191 -2.49 23.15 3.70
N ASN A 192 -2.94 24.01 2.77
CA ASN A 192 -3.14 23.64 1.38
C ASN A 192 -1.80 23.40 0.67
N LEU A 193 -1.61 22.24 0.05
CA LEU A 193 -0.33 21.81 -0.54
C LEU A 193 0.14 22.72 -1.68
N PHE A 194 -0.78 23.31 -2.47
CA PHE A 194 -0.42 24.19 -3.57
C PHE A 194 0.02 25.58 -3.08
N VAL A 195 -0.58 26.07 -1.99
CA VAL A 195 -0.12 27.30 -1.33
C VAL A 195 1.23 27.07 -0.64
N VAL A 196 1.38 25.90 0.02
CA VAL A 196 2.65 25.49 0.61
C VAL A 196 3.74 25.43 -0.45
N GLN A 197 3.48 24.84 -1.62
CA GLN A 197 4.42 24.75 -2.74
C GLN A 197 5.01 26.12 -3.13
N GLN A 198 4.18 27.14 -3.18
CA GLN A 198 4.61 28.50 -3.56
C GLN A 198 5.43 29.16 -2.44
N ARG A 199 4.95 29.07 -1.19
CA ARG A 199 5.53 29.80 -0.05
C ARG A 199 6.76 29.12 0.54
N ILE A 200 6.95 27.81 0.33
CA ILE A 200 8.08 27.08 0.90
C ILE A 200 9.41 27.48 0.25
N VAL A 201 9.38 27.88 -1.01
CA VAL A 201 10.57 28.42 -1.73
C VAL A 201 10.98 29.76 -1.15
N GLU A 202 10.00 30.64 -0.90
CA GLU A 202 10.26 31.95 -0.26
C GLU A 202 10.84 31.76 1.15
N ALA A 203 10.24 30.86 1.96
CA ALA A 203 10.77 30.53 3.28
C ALA A 203 12.21 30.00 3.21
N TYR A 204 12.53 29.15 2.23
CA TYR A 204 13.89 28.64 2.03
C TYR A 204 14.88 29.75 1.72
N GLN A 205 14.53 30.72 0.87
CA GLN A 205 15.38 31.82 0.43
C GLN A 205 15.52 32.94 1.49
N THR A 206 14.53 33.11 2.37
CA THR A 206 14.51 34.18 3.40
C THR A 206 15.20 33.81 4.71
N GLY A 207 16.01 32.75 4.72
CA GLY A 207 16.82 32.35 5.87
C GLY A 207 16.25 31.22 6.73
N TYR A 208 15.09 30.64 6.36
CA TYR A 208 14.48 29.53 7.06
C TYR A 208 14.79 28.15 6.42
N ALA A 209 15.84 28.06 5.57
CA ALA A 209 16.21 26.82 4.87
C ALA A 209 16.34 25.61 5.80
N SER A 210 16.98 25.76 6.97
CA SER A 210 17.14 24.67 7.95
C SER A 210 15.81 24.17 8.49
N PHE A 211 14.82 25.03 8.69
CA PHE A 211 13.49 24.64 9.17
C PHE A 211 12.66 23.97 8.07
N VAL A 212 12.81 24.41 6.81
CA VAL A 212 12.20 23.76 5.65
C VAL A 212 12.73 22.32 5.51
N LEU A 213 14.04 22.12 5.61
CA LEU A 213 14.64 20.79 5.56
C LEU A 213 14.28 19.95 6.78
N LEU A 214 14.23 20.55 7.98
CA LEU A 214 13.79 19.86 9.19
C LEU A 214 12.35 19.36 9.07
N SER A 215 11.45 20.17 8.51
CA SER A 215 10.05 19.78 8.30
C SER A 215 9.93 18.56 7.38
N LEU A 216 10.67 18.56 6.26
CA LEU A 216 10.72 17.41 5.35
C LEU A 216 11.30 16.18 6.04
N PHE A 217 12.43 16.33 6.74
CA PHE A 217 13.09 15.24 7.44
C PHE A 217 12.16 14.58 8.48
N LEU A 218 11.49 15.37 9.32
CA LEU A 218 10.53 14.88 10.31
C LEU A 218 9.38 14.09 9.65
N MET A 219 8.81 14.63 8.57
CA MET A 219 7.77 13.91 7.84
C MET A 219 8.31 12.63 7.19
N MET A 220 9.54 12.64 6.66
CA MET A 220 10.17 11.45 6.08
C MET A 220 10.41 10.33 7.10
N LEU A 221 10.73 10.66 8.36
CA LEU A 221 10.81 9.67 9.46
C LEU A 221 9.47 8.92 9.60
N GLY A 222 8.37 9.66 9.66
CA GLY A 222 7.05 9.07 9.79
C GLY A 222 6.57 8.34 8.53
N PHE A 223 6.84 8.86 7.35
CA PHE A 223 6.51 8.21 6.09
C PHE A 223 7.32 6.93 5.88
N GLY A 224 8.60 6.94 6.27
CA GLY A 224 9.45 5.76 6.27
C GLY A 224 8.85 4.62 7.08
N PHE A 225 8.26 4.92 8.25
CA PHE A 225 7.51 3.94 9.03
C PHE A 225 6.30 3.40 8.25
N LYS A 226 5.48 4.29 7.64
CA LYS A 226 4.24 3.88 6.95
C LYS A 226 4.49 3.01 5.72
N ILE A 227 5.55 3.28 4.94
CA ILE A 227 5.94 2.42 3.81
C ILE A 227 6.78 1.21 4.25
N ALA A 228 7.12 1.10 5.54
CA ALA A 228 8.03 0.13 6.11
C ALA A 228 9.43 0.19 5.48
N ALA A 229 9.96 1.39 5.21
CA ALA A 229 11.33 1.57 4.71
C ALA A 229 12.36 1.53 5.83
N ALA A 230 13.56 1.02 5.53
CA ALA A 230 14.66 1.02 6.50
C ALA A 230 15.20 2.46 6.69
N PRO A 231 15.53 2.84 7.96
CA PRO A 231 15.58 2.03 9.18
C PRO A 231 14.25 1.89 9.95
N PHE A 232 13.17 2.48 9.50
CA PHE A 232 11.87 2.59 10.20
C PHE A 232 10.96 1.35 10.06
N HIS A 233 11.49 0.25 9.53
CA HIS A 233 10.76 -0.98 9.17
C HIS A 233 10.52 -1.96 10.34
N MET A 234 11.07 -1.72 11.52
CA MET A 234 11.17 -2.72 12.61
C MET A 234 9.83 -3.27 13.09
N TRP A 235 8.75 -2.53 12.89
CA TRP A 235 7.39 -2.96 13.25
C TRP A 235 6.83 -4.06 12.33
N ALA A 236 7.18 -4.03 11.03
CA ALA A 236 6.48 -4.80 10.01
C ALA A 236 6.63 -6.32 10.18
N PRO A 237 7.81 -6.90 10.48
CA PRO A 237 7.94 -8.35 10.63
C PRO A 237 7.10 -8.92 11.78
N ASP A 238 7.08 -8.26 12.94
CA ASP A 238 6.34 -8.72 14.12
C ASP A 238 4.83 -8.56 13.92
N VAL A 239 4.41 -7.42 13.36
CA VAL A 239 2.99 -7.16 13.06
C VAL A 239 2.46 -8.11 12.00
N TYR A 240 3.23 -8.41 10.94
CA TYR A 240 2.82 -9.36 9.90
C TYR A 240 2.66 -10.77 10.45
N GLN A 241 3.59 -11.20 11.30
CA GLN A 241 3.53 -12.52 11.92
C GLN A 241 2.33 -12.67 12.85
N GLY A 242 2.10 -11.68 13.73
CA GLY A 242 1.09 -11.73 14.78
C GLY A 242 -0.34 -11.42 14.30
N SER A 243 -0.52 -10.66 13.24
CA SER A 243 -1.85 -10.31 12.71
C SER A 243 -2.54 -11.49 12.00
N PRO A 244 -3.88 -11.47 11.86
CA PRO A 244 -4.57 -12.34 10.92
C PRO A 244 -4.00 -12.18 9.51
N THR A 245 -3.96 -13.26 8.71
CA THR A 245 -3.33 -13.25 7.38
C THR A 245 -4.04 -12.31 6.40
N SER A 246 -5.37 -12.18 6.52
CA SER A 246 -6.16 -11.19 5.78
C SER A 246 -5.76 -9.76 6.12
N VAL A 247 -5.52 -9.46 7.40
CA VAL A 247 -5.03 -8.15 7.86
C VAL A 247 -3.59 -7.91 7.38
N THR A 248 -2.73 -8.94 7.46
CA THR A 248 -1.36 -8.85 6.95
C THR A 248 -1.34 -8.53 5.45
N ALA A 249 -2.21 -9.16 4.65
CA ALA A 249 -2.35 -8.85 3.23
C ALA A 249 -2.80 -7.39 3.01
N PHE A 250 -3.74 -6.89 3.83
CA PHE A 250 -4.19 -5.50 3.80
C PHE A 250 -3.05 -4.52 4.07
N LEU A 251 -2.25 -4.77 5.11
CA LEU A 251 -1.09 -3.94 5.45
C LEU A 251 -0.01 -3.98 4.36
N ALA A 252 0.21 -5.16 3.76
CA ALA A 252 1.22 -5.35 2.72
C ALA A 252 0.87 -4.61 1.41
N VAL A 253 -0.40 -4.51 1.06
CA VAL A 253 -0.87 -4.01 -0.24
C VAL A 253 -1.56 -2.65 -0.11
N VAL A 254 -2.71 -2.59 0.56
CA VAL A 254 -3.55 -1.39 0.59
C VAL A 254 -2.92 -0.27 1.40
N SER A 255 -2.51 -0.57 2.63
CA SER A 255 -1.86 0.41 3.51
C SER A 255 -0.57 0.95 2.88
N LYS A 256 0.23 0.07 2.25
CA LYS A 256 1.47 0.46 1.58
C LYS A 256 1.20 1.32 0.35
N THR A 257 0.24 0.98 -0.50
CA THR A 257 -0.16 1.78 -1.66
C THR A 257 -0.63 3.17 -1.24
N ALA A 258 -1.46 3.28 -0.20
CA ALA A 258 -1.91 4.55 0.36
C ALA A 258 -0.74 5.38 0.93
N ALA A 259 0.21 4.74 1.59
CA ALA A 259 1.40 5.41 2.11
C ALA A 259 2.30 5.96 0.98
N PHE A 260 2.43 5.23 -0.15
CA PHE A 260 3.12 5.76 -1.34
C PHE A 260 2.37 6.93 -1.98
N ALA A 261 1.03 6.90 -2.03
CA ALA A 261 0.24 8.03 -2.48
C ALA A 261 0.48 9.29 -1.61
N LEU A 262 0.51 9.12 -0.29
CA LEU A 262 0.83 10.17 0.68
C LEU A 262 2.22 10.77 0.44
N VAL A 263 3.26 9.91 0.34
CA VAL A 263 4.63 10.37 0.07
C VAL A 263 4.69 11.13 -1.25
N THR A 264 4.04 10.62 -2.29
CA THR A 264 3.94 11.26 -3.60
C THR A 264 3.29 12.64 -3.50
N ARG A 265 2.16 12.77 -2.79
CA ARG A 265 1.48 14.05 -2.58
C ARG A 265 2.36 15.07 -1.88
N ILE A 266 2.96 14.71 -0.76
CA ILE A 266 3.79 15.65 0.01
C ILE A 266 5.06 16.02 -0.77
N VAL A 267 5.79 15.03 -1.25
CA VAL A 267 7.11 15.25 -1.86
C VAL A 267 6.98 15.95 -3.21
N LEU A 268 6.06 15.53 -4.06
CA LEU A 268 5.92 16.10 -5.41
C LEU A 268 5.02 17.34 -5.47
N VAL A 269 4.02 17.49 -4.59
CA VAL A 269 3.19 18.69 -4.63
C VAL A 269 3.77 19.79 -3.73
N ALA A 270 4.06 19.50 -2.45
CA ALA A 270 4.48 20.55 -1.52
C ALA A 270 5.95 21.01 -1.71
N TYR A 271 6.85 20.08 -2.09
CA TYR A 271 8.31 20.38 -2.13
C TYR A 271 8.91 20.44 -3.54
N LEU A 272 8.11 20.22 -4.61
CA LEU A 272 8.66 20.13 -5.97
C LEU A 272 9.40 21.40 -6.42
N GLN A 273 8.89 22.59 -6.09
CA GLN A 273 9.51 23.84 -6.55
C GLN A 273 10.91 24.09 -5.96
N LEU A 274 11.31 23.38 -4.92
CA LEU A 274 12.70 23.40 -4.44
C LEU A 274 13.71 22.82 -5.46
N ILE A 275 13.23 22.26 -6.57
CA ILE A 275 14.08 21.82 -7.70
C ILE A 275 14.82 22.99 -8.33
N GLU A 276 14.20 24.18 -8.39
CA GLU A 276 14.79 25.41 -8.92
C GLU A 276 15.99 25.87 -8.10
N LEU A 277 16.04 25.51 -6.82
CA LEU A 277 17.11 25.82 -5.88
C LEU A 277 18.13 24.68 -5.73
N ARG A 278 18.06 23.64 -6.60
CA ARG A 278 18.89 22.44 -6.59
C ARG A 278 18.78 21.59 -5.31
N VAL A 279 17.84 21.89 -4.42
CA VAL A 279 17.64 21.16 -3.16
C VAL A 279 17.27 19.69 -3.44
N TRP A 280 16.55 19.44 -4.54
CA TRP A 280 16.24 18.09 -4.96
C TRP A 280 17.49 17.28 -5.28
N GLU A 281 18.37 17.79 -6.12
CA GLU A 281 19.58 17.09 -6.55
C GLU A 281 20.56 16.88 -5.40
N GLU A 282 20.70 17.89 -4.52
CA GLU A 282 21.73 17.91 -3.49
C GLU A 282 21.29 17.24 -2.19
N ILE A 283 19.98 17.23 -1.86
CA ILE A 283 19.48 16.77 -0.56
C ILE A 283 18.37 15.74 -0.69
N ILE A 284 17.25 16.03 -1.40
CA ILE A 284 16.05 15.17 -1.38
C ILE A 284 16.32 13.87 -2.11
N THR A 285 16.85 13.91 -3.32
CA THR A 285 17.19 12.71 -4.11
C THR A 285 18.18 11.80 -3.37
N PRO A 286 19.35 12.28 -2.87
CA PRO A 286 20.25 11.44 -2.10
C PRO A 286 19.61 10.82 -0.87
N LEU A 287 18.81 11.59 -0.11
CA LEU A 287 18.10 11.09 1.07
C LEU A 287 17.17 9.93 0.73
N LEU A 288 16.31 10.11 -0.27
CA LEU A 288 15.35 9.10 -0.69
C LEU A 288 16.04 7.87 -1.29
N LEU A 289 17.11 8.05 -2.08
CA LEU A 289 17.88 6.94 -2.64
C LEU A 289 18.64 6.14 -1.57
N VAL A 290 19.16 6.80 -0.53
CA VAL A 290 19.80 6.11 0.60
C VAL A 290 18.76 5.28 1.37
N ILE A 291 17.57 5.81 1.64
CA ILE A 291 16.47 5.06 2.25
C ILE A 291 16.05 3.88 1.37
N ALA A 292 15.96 4.10 0.06
CA ALA A 292 15.64 3.05 -0.92
C ALA A 292 16.69 1.93 -0.92
N GLY A 293 17.97 2.29 -1.02
CA GLY A 293 19.09 1.34 -1.00
C GLY A 293 19.18 0.55 0.31
N ALA A 294 19.07 1.24 1.45
CA ALA A 294 19.04 0.61 2.77
C ALA A 294 17.88 -0.39 2.89
N SER A 295 16.68 -0.02 2.40
CA SER A 295 15.51 -0.90 2.42
C SER A 295 15.72 -2.14 1.55
N MET A 296 16.28 -1.99 0.36
CA MET A 296 16.61 -3.12 -0.52
C MET A 296 17.65 -4.05 0.10
N ILE A 297 18.71 -3.52 0.68
CA ILE A 297 19.81 -4.30 1.26
C ILE A 297 19.33 -5.03 2.53
N ILE A 298 18.77 -4.29 3.49
CA ILE A 298 18.34 -4.85 4.78
C ILE A 298 17.18 -5.83 4.57
N GLY A 299 16.17 -5.46 3.76
CA GLY A 299 15.03 -6.32 3.48
C GLY A 299 15.45 -7.66 2.90
N ASN A 300 16.29 -7.68 1.86
CA ASN A 300 16.74 -8.92 1.23
C ASN A 300 17.71 -9.72 2.13
N ALA A 301 18.67 -9.06 2.81
CA ALA A 301 19.63 -9.75 3.65
C ALA A 301 18.98 -10.46 4.86
N VAL A 302 18.01 -9.81 5.51
CA VAL A 302 17.33 -10.39 6.68
C VAL A 302 16.30 -11.44 6.27
N ALA A 303 15.65 -11.31 5.09
CA ALA A 303 14.74 -12.31 4.54
C ALA A 303 15.38 -13.69 4.41
N LEU A 304 16.69 -13.77 4.11
CA LEU A 304 17.43 -15.04 3.95
C LEU A 304 17.39 -15.95 5.19
N ARG A 305 17.18 -15.40 6.39
CA ARG A 305 17.20 -16.16 7.64
C ARG A 305 15.82 -16.37 8.27
N GLN A 306 14.76 -15.94 7.58
CA GLN A 306 13.41 -16.09 8.12
C GLN A 306 12.89 -17.50 7.91
N THR A 307 12.32 -18.08 8.96
CA THR A 307 11.63 -19.38 8.93
C THR A 307 10.11 -19.25 8.86
N ASN A 308 9.56 -18.14 9.37
CA ASN A 308 8.15 -17.84 9.27
C ASN A 308 7.84 -17.11 7.95
N VAL A 309 6.85 -17.63 7.19
CA VAL A 309 6.55 -17.14 5.83
C VAL A 309 5.99 -15.72 5.86
N LYS A 310 5.18 -15.33 6.86
CA LYS A 310 4.69 -13.94 6.97
C LYS A 310 5.82 -12.96 7.29
N ARG A 311 6.77 -13.34 8.14
CA ARG A 311 7.98 -12.52 8.38
C ARG A 311 8.85 -12.41 7.14
N LEU A 312 9.02 -13.50 6.40
CA LEU A 312 9.73 -13.51 5.13
C LEU A 312 9.08 -12.54 4.15
N MET A 313 7.73 -12.57 4.02
CA MET A 313 6.98 -11.64 3.18
C MET A 313 7.05 -10.19 3.68
N ALA A 314 7.19 -9.95 4.99
CA ALA A 314 7.42 -8.62 5.54
C ALA A 314 8.76 -8.04 5.08
N TYR A 315 9.86 -8.80 5.22
CA TYR A 315 11.19 -8.38 4.76
C TYR A 315 11.27 -8.25 3.24
N SER A 316 10.63 -9.16 2.50
CA SER A 316 10.41 -8.99 1.07
C SER A 316 9.70 -7.65 0.78
N GLY A 317 8.62 -7.34 1.50
CA GLY A 317 7.86 -6.11 1.35
C GLY A 317 8.66 -4.84 1.70
N ILE A 318 9.63 -4.91 2.63
CA ILE A 318 10.58 -3.84 2.93
C ILE A 318 11.51 -3.59 1.74
N ALA A 319 12.05 -4.66 1.15
CA ALA A 319 12.86 -4.55 -0.06
C ALA A 319 12.06 -3.97 -1.24
N GLN A 320 10.80 -4.41 -1.43
CA GLN A 320 9.93 -3.89 -2.50
C GLN A 320 9.60 -2.40 -2.30
N ALA A 321 9.43 -1.93 -1.06
CA ALA A 321 9.28 -0.51 -0.79
C ALA A 321 10.51 0.29 -1.23
N GLY A 322 11.71 -0.28 -1.06
CA GLY A 322 12.94 0.31 -1.57
C GLY A 322 12.92 0.49 -3.09
N TYR A 323 12.49 -0.53 -3.85
CA TYR A 323 12.37 -0.40 -5.31
C TYR A 323 11.37 0.70 -5.72
N VAL A 324 10.20 0.77 -5.09
CA VAL A 324 9.15 1.75 -5.40
C VAL A 324 9.57 3.19 -5.08
N LEU A 325 10.49 3.40 -4.12
CA LEU A 325 11.01 4.74 -3.80
C LEU A 325 11.95 5.29 -4.90
N VAL A 326 12.59 4.44 -5.69
CA VAL A 326 13.59 4.89 -6.68
C VAL A 326 13.03 5.86 -7.72
N PRO A 327 11.88 5.59 -8.40
CA PRO A 327 11.30 6.54 -9.34
C PRO A 327 10.97 7.89 -8.71
N LEU A 328 10.41 7.88 -7.49
CA LEU A 328 10.05 9.10 -6.76
C LEU A 328 11.30 9.92 -6.40
N ALA A 329 12.41 9.26 -6.04
CA ALA A 329 13.66 9.92 -5.72
C ALA A 329 14.35 10.52 -6.93
N SER A 330 14.32 9.81 -8.07
CA SER A 330 15.06 10.18 -9.27
C SER A 330 14.33 11.14 -10.20
N LEU A 331 13.03 11.39 -9.99
CA LEU A 331 12.18 12.29 -10.80
C LEU A 331 12.29 12.04 -12.31
N GLY A 332 12.43 10.79 -12.71
CA GLY A 332 12.53 10.44 -14.12
C GLY A 332 11.21 10.62 -14.88
N MET A 333 11.29 10.67 -16.23
CA MET A 333 10.14 10.95 -17.09
C MET A 333 8.98 9.95 -16.95
N ALA A 334 9.25 8.70 -16.57
CA ALA A 334 8.25 7.64 -16.34
C ALA A 334 8.01 7.35 -14.86
N LEU A 335 8.09 8.38 -13.99
CA LEU A 335 7.95 8.25 -12.55
C LEU A 335 6.62 7.60 -12.15
N PHE A 336 5.50 8.17 -12.61
CA PHE A 336 4.16 7.69 -12.24
C PHE A 336 3.87 6.32 -12.85
N GLU A 337 4.18 6.15 -14.14
CA GLU A 337 3.93 4.90 -14.87
C GLU A 337 4.70 3.73 -14.25
N SER A 338 5.98 3.90 -13.96
CA SER A 338 6.81 2.85 -13.36
C SER A 338 6.39 2.52 -11.92
N THR A 339 6.06 3.55 -11.13
CA THR A 339 5.59 3.39 -9.75
C THR A 339 4.25 2.66 -9.70
N LEU A 340 3.26 3.12 -10.48
CA LEU A 340 1.90 2.58 -10.47
C LEU A 340 1.85 1.18 -11.10
N TYR A 341 2.58 0.96 -12.19
CA TYR A 341 2.71 -0.38 -12.77
C TYR A 341 3.25 -1.37 -11.73
N TYR A 342 4.32 -0.97 -11.01
CA TYR A 342 4.90 -1.85 -10.01
C TYR A 342 3.98 -2.08 -8.80
N LEU A 343 3.30 -1.06 -8.31
CA LEU A 343 2.33 -1.20 -7.21
C LEU A 343 1.15 -2.11 -7.60
N LEU A 344 0.65 -2.01 -8.83
CA LEU A 344 -0.39 -2.88 -9.36
C LEU A 344 0.10 -4.34 -9.43
N ALA A 345 1.27 -4.57 -10.03
CA ALA A 345 1.89 -5.88 -10.10
C ALA A 345 2.12 -6.47 -8.71
N TYR A 346 2.69 -5.68 -7.79
CA TYR A 346 2.95 -6.06 -6.40
C TYR A 346 1.66 -6.42 -5.66
N SER A 347 0.57 -5.67 -5.87
CA SER A 347 -0.72 -5.94 -5.24
C SER A 347 -1.27 -7.31 -5.66
N LEU A 348 -1.26 -7.61 -6.94
CA LEU A 348 -1.77 -8.90 -7.47
C LEU A 348 -0.95 -10.09 -6.98
N MET A 349 0.39 -9.99 -7.07
CA MET A 349 1.30 -11.03 -6.59
C MET A 349 1.13 -11.28 -5.09
N THR A 350 1.12 -10.21 -4.32
CA THR A 350 1.15 -10.28 -2.86
C THR A 350 -0.16 -10.78 -2.28
N VAL A 351 -1.31 -10.28 -2.77
CA VAL A 351 -2.62 -10.80 -2.31
C VAL A 351 -2.77 -12.28 -2.65
N GLY A 352 -2.35 -12.70 -3.84
CA GLY A 352 -2.38 -14.12 -4.23
C GLY A 352 -1.48 -14.99 -3.34
N VAL A 353 -0.27 -14.53 -3.02
CA VAL A 353 0.63 -15.22 -2.09
C VAL A 353 0.00 -15.34 -0.70
N PHE A 354 -0.59 -14.26 -0.16
CA PHE A 354 -1.25 -14.32 1.15
C PHE A 354 -2.51 -15.18 1.15
N ALA A 355 -3.23 -15.28 0.03
CA ALA A 355 -4.35 -16.20 -0.11
C ALA A 355 -3.91 -17.67 0.01
N VAL A 356 -2.74 -18.02 -0.57
CA VAL A 356 -2.15 -19.37 -0.39
C VAL A 356 -1.65 -19.56 1.04
N ILE A 357 -0.95 -18.56 1.63
CA ILE A 357 -0.48 -18.61 3.02
C ILE A 357 -1.66 -18.86 3.97
N MET A 358 -2.78 -18.14 3.81
CA MET A 358 -3.98 -18.33 4.62
C MET A 358 -4.52 -19.75 4.57
N ALA A 359 -4.55 -20.36 3.37
CA ALA A 359 -5.02 -21.72 3.19
C ALA A 359 -4.08 -22.75 3.85
N VAL A 360 -2.75 -22.54 3.74
CA VAL A 360 -1.75 -23.42 4.35
C VAL A 360 -1.70 -23.27 5.87
N GLU A 361 -1.72 -22.04 6.40
CA GLU A 361 -1.74 -21.80 7.85
C GLU A 361 -2.96 -22.41 8.54
N ARG A 362 -4.11 -22.38 7.88
CA ARG A 362 -5.33 -23.00 8.40
C ARG A 362 -5.18 -24.52 8.57
N ASP A 363 -4.51 -25.17 7.65
CA ASP A 363 -4.34 -26.62 7.64
C ASP A 363 -3.21 -27.09 8.57
N ALA A 364 -2.10 -26.33 8.60
CA ALA A 364 -0.93 -26.67 9.39
C ALA A 364 -0.94 -26.10 10.81
N GLU A 365 -1.83 -25.16 11.11
CA GLU A 365 -1.93 -24.43 12.39
C GLU A 365 -0.69 -23.56 12.75
N HIS A 366 0.27 -23.43 11.82
CA HIS A 366 1.45 -22.60 11.98
C HIS A 366 1.91 -22.01 10.63
N GLY A 367 2.63 -20.88 10.67
CA GLY A 367 3.11 -20.13 9.51
C GLY A 367 4.59 -20.36 9.14
N GLU A 368 5.18 -21.47 9.57
CA GLU A 368 6.58 -21.78 9.26
C GLU A 368 6.75 -22.30 7.83
N LEU A 369 7.95 -22.14 7.25
CA LEU A 369 8.29 -22.68 5.93
C LEU A 369 7.99 -24.18 5.80
N SER A 370 8.14 -24.93 6.91
CA SER A 370 7.86 -26.37 6.99
C SER A 370 6.38 -26.71 6.71
N ALA A 371 5.44 -25.79 6.95
CA ALA A 371 4.02 -25.98 6.61
C ALA A 371 3.79 -26.17 5.12
N PHE A 372 4.67 -25.62 4.28
CA PHE A 372 4.61 -25.71 2.82
C PHE A 372 5.28 -26.98 2.28
N ALA A 373 5.86 -27.85 3.15
CA ALA A 373 6.58 -29.04 2.72
C ALA A 373 5.66 -29.98 1.92
N GLY A 374 6.13 -30.36 0.72
CA GLY A 374 5.42 -31.28 -0.17
C GLY A 374 4.06 -30.80 -0.66
N LEU A 375 3.80 -29.48 -0.66
CA LEU A 375 2.54 -28.89 -1.12
C LEU A 375 2.19 -29.33 -2.56
N TYR A 376 3.20 -29.50 -3.42
CA TYR A 376 3.00 -29.98 -4.77
C TYR A 376 2.32 -31.37 -4.82
N ARG A 377 2.64 -32.27 -3.88
CA ARG A 377 2.01 -33.60 -3.81
C ARG A 377 0.59 -33.57 -3.28
N ARG A 378 0.26 -32.61 -2.41
CA ARG A 378 -1.06 -32.44 -1.78
C ARG A 378 -2.01 -31.63 -2.63
N SER A 379 -1.51 -30.58 -3.28
CA SER A 379 -2.29 -29.65 -4.09
C SER A 379 -1.42 -29.05 -5.20
N PRO A 380 -1.22 -29.77 -6.33
CA PRO A 380 -0.27 -29.37 -7.39
C PRO A 380 -0.57 -27.97 -7.95
N LEU A 381 -1.85 -27.65 -8.17
CA LEU A 381 -2.27 -26.36 -8.72
C LEU A 381 -1.91 -25.20 -7.79
N VAL A 382 -2.12 -25.38 -6.47
CA VAL A 382 -1.78 -24.34 -5.48
C VAL A 382 -0.28 -24.12 -5.40
N ALA A 383 0.50 -25.21 -5.42
CA ALA A 383 1.95 -25.11 -5.45
C ALA A 383 2.44 -24.38 -6.72
N LEU A 384 1.84 -24.67 -7.89
CA LEU A 384 2.17 -24.00 -9.14
C LEU A 384 1.81 -22.52 -9.11
N THR A 385 0.60 -22.16 -8.64
CA THR A 385 0.17 -20.75 -8.54
C THR A 385 1.04 -19.96 -7.58
N MET A 386 1.36 -20.53 -6.41
CA MET A 386 2.30 -19.92 -5.46
C MET A 386 3.67 -19.71 -6.09
N THR A 387 4.19 -20.70 -6.83
CA THR A 387 5.46 -20.62 -7.53
C THR A 387 5.48 -19.48 -8.53
N LEU A 388 4.46 -19.33 -9.37
CA LEU A 388 4.38 -18.26 -10.37
C LEU A 388 4.39 -16.86 -9.71
N MET A 389 3.63 -16.67 -8.63
CA MET A 389 3.58 -15.39 -7.92
C MET A 389 4.91 -15.06 -7.21
N VAL A 390 5.53 -16.06 -6.59
CA VAL A 390 6.82 -15.91 -5.91
C VAL A 390 7.96 -15.64 -6.90
N LEU A 391 7.98 -16.31 -8.05
CA LEU A 391 8.93 -16.04 -9.14
C LEU A 391 8.75 -14.62 -9.70
N SER A 392 7.51 -14.15 -9.74
CA SER A 392 7.23 -12.78 -10.15
C SER A 392 7.75 -11.77 -9.12
N LEU A 393 7.55 -11.99 -7.82
CA LEU A 393 8.15 -11.17 -6.76
C LEU A 393 9.69 -11.16 -6.84
N ALA A 394 10.29 -12.29 -7.19
CA ALA A 394 11.72 -12.41 -7.46
C ALA A 394 12.15 -11.56 -8.66
N GLY A 395 11.26 -11.35 -9.65
CA GLY A 395 11.57 -10.61 -10.87
C GLY A 395 12.13 -11.50 -11.97
N ILE A 396 11.59 -12.70 -12.13
CA ILE A 396 11.93 -13.61 -13.23
C ILE A 396 11.27 -13.08 -14.53
N PRO A 397 11.98 -13.07 -15.68
CA PRO A 397 11.45 -12.61 -16.96
C PRO A 397 10.07 -13.20 -17.30
N VAL A 398 9.31 -12.48 -18.14
CA VAL A 398 7.94 -12.84 -18.55
C VAL A 398 6.86 -12.65 -17.45
N THR A 399 7.25 -12.17 -16.28
CA THR A 399 6.30 -11.88 -15.19
C THR A 399 6.11 -10.39 -14.95
N ALA A 400 5.00 -10.01 -14.33
CA ALA A 400 4.71 -8.60 -14.00
C ALA A 400 5.78 -7.96 -13.11
N GLY A 401 6.31 -8.70 -12.13
CA GLY A 401 7.35 -8.21 -11.22
C GLY A 401 8.67 -7.92 -11.91
N PHE A 402 9.01 -8.69 -12.96
CA PHE A 402 10.19 -8.39 -13.78
C PHE A 402 10.03 -7.04 -14.48
N PHE A 403 8.94 -6.85 -15.23
CA PHE A 403 8.74 -5.60 -15.96
C PHE A 403 8.65 -4.40 -15.03
N GLY A 404 8.00 -4.53 -13.89
CA GLY A 404 7.95 -3.46 -12.90
C GLY A 404 9.35 -3.06 -12.40
N LYS A 405 10.18 -4.02 -11.98
CA LYS A 405 11.57 -3.74 -11.60
C LYS A 405 12.40 -3.19 -12.76
N PHE A 406 12.17 -3.70 -13.96
CA PHE A 406 12.88 -3.29 -15.18
C PHE A 406 12.61 -1.81 -15.53
N TYR A 407 11.35 -1.36 -15.45
CA TYR A 407 11.01 0.05 -15.70
C TYR A 407 11.61 0.97 -14.64
N ILE A 408 11.62 0.56 -13.38
CA ILE A 408 12.28 1.30 -12.31
C ILE A 408 13.80 1.37 -12.56
N LEU A 409 14.41 0.26 -12.98
CA LEU A 409 15.84 0.19 -13.30
C LEU A 409 16.22 1.12 -14.47
N ILE A 410 15.42 1.10 -15.54
CA ILE A 410 15.64 2.01 -16.69
C ILE A 410 15.54 3.47 -16.24
N ASN A 411 14.56 3.79 -15.39
CA ASN A 411 14.40 5.13 -14.85
C ASN A 411 15.66 5.56 -14.06
N ALA A 412 16.18 4.72 -13.18
CA ALA A 412 17.40 4.99 -12.42
C ALA A 412 18.64 5.20 -13.31
N ILE A 413 18.77 4.41 -14.40
CA ILE A 413 19.86 4.55 -15.39
C ILE A 413 19.70 5.84 -16.19
N ALA A 414 18.49 6.15 -16.67
CA ALA A 414 18.21 7.33 -17.47
C ALA A 414 18.49 8.63 -16.69
N THR A 415 18.29 8.62 -15.38
CA THR A 415 18.60 9.73 -14.46
C THR A 415 20.02 9.66 -13.88
N GLN A 416 20.91 8.79 -14.44
CA GLN A 416 22.33 8.63 -14.09
C GLN A 416 22.61 8.17 -12.63
N HIS A 417 21.62 7.62 -11.94
CA HIS A 417 21.79 7.07 -10.60
C HIS A 417 22.29 5.61 -10.63
N PHE A 418 23.47 5.38 -11.23
CA PHE A 418 24.02 4.04 -11.49
C PHE A 418 24.26 3.21 -10.23
N TRP A 419 24.62 3.85 -9.10
CA TRP A 419 24.87 3.13 -7.86
C TRP A 419 23.61 2.44 -7.32
N ILE A 420 22.43 3.11 -7.37
CA ILE A 420 21.17 2.51 -6.94
C ILE A 420 20.72 1.43 -7.93
N ALA A 421 20.95 1.64 -9.23
CA ALA A 421 20.71 0.61 -10.25
C ALA A 421 21.51 -0.66 -9.96
N ALA A 422 22.80 -0.54 -9.60
CA ALA A 422 23.63 -1.67 -9.20
C ALA A 422 23.09 -2.36 -7.93
N VAL A 423 22.70 -1.59 -6.91
CA VAL A 423 22.06 -2.13 -5.69
C VAL A 423 20.76 -2.88 -6.04
N MET A 424 19.94 -2.37 -6.94
CA MET A 424 18.71 -3.04 -7.40
C MET A 424 19.01 -4.42 -8.00
N VAL A 425 20.00 -4.50 -8.91
CA VAL A 425 20.38 -5.76 -9.56
C VAL A 425 20.90 -6.77 -8.55
N VAL A 426 21.84 -6.37 -7.70
CA VAL A 426 22.46 -7.26 -6.68
C VAL A 426 21.40 -7.77 -5.71
N THR A 427 20.54 -6.88 -5.18
CA THR A 427 19.52 -7.25 -4.21
C THR A 427 18.40 -8.10 -4.82
N THR A 428 18.10 -7.92 -6.12
CA THR A 428 17.20 -8.80 -6.85
C THR A 428 17.74 -10.22 -6.93
N VAL A 429 19.04 -10.40 -7.22
CA VAL A 429 19.69 -11.71 -7.23
C VAL A 429 19.67 -12.34 -5.82
N ILE A 430 19.94 -11.56 -4.78
CA ILE A 430 19.83 -12.05 -3.38
C ILE A 430 18.41 -12.54 -3.08
N SER A 431 17.39 -11.89 -3.61
CA SER A 431 16.00 -12.27 -3.37
C SER A 431 15.67 -13.67 -3.90
N TYR A 432 16.33 -14.15 -4.93
CA TYR A 432 16.12 -15.50 -5.47
C TYR A 432 16.33 -16.58 -4.40
N PHE A 433 17.31 -16.44 -3.52
CA PHE A 433 17.66 -17.49 -2.56
C PHE A 433 16.51 -17.79 -1.59
N TYR A 434 15.86 -16.80 -0.99
CA TYR A 434 14.77 -17.07 -0.05
C TYR A 434 13.44 -17.43 -0.77
N TYR A 435 13.21 -16.93 -1.97
CA TYR A 435 12.04 -17.35 -2.74
C TYR A 435 12.20 -18.78 -3.26
N PHE A 436 13.39 -19.16 -3.72
CA PHE A 436 13.67 -20.54 -4.11
C PHE A 436 13.67 -21.49 -2.91
N GLU A 437 14.01 -21.04 -1.69
CA GLU A 437 13.85 -21.88 -0.50
C GLU A 437 12.40 -22.26 -0.26
N LEU A 438 11.45 -21.31 -0.41
CA LEU A 438 10.03 -21.61 -0.32
C LEU A 438 9.58 -22.60 -1.41
N ILE A 439 10.03 -22.42 -2.65
CA ILE A 439 9.78 -23.33 -3.76
C ILE A 439 10.36 -24.72 -3.44
N ARG A 440 11.58 -24.78 -2.92
CA ARG A 440 12.23 -26.02 -2.50
C ARG A 440 11.41 -26.77 -1.44
N GLN A 441 10.82 -26.08 -0.47
CA GLN A 441 9.92 -26.70 0.51
C GLN A 441 8.70 -27.31 -0.17
N MET A 442 8.06 -26.62 -1.10
CA MET A 442 6.85 -27.09 -1.77
C MET A 442 7.07 -28.33 -2.65
N TYR A 443 8.22 -28.44 -3.34
CA TYR A 443 8.44 -29.49 -4.37
C TYR A 443 9.34 -30.63 -3.87
N PHE A 444 10.36 -30.36 -3.07
CA PHE A 444 11.43 -31.33 -2.77
C PHE A 444 11.38 -31.89 -1.35
N ARG A 445 10.60 -31.29 -0.45
CA ARG A 445 10.43 -31.85 0.90
C ARG A 445 9.29 -32.86 0.95
N PRO A 446 9.38 -33.89 1.81
CA PRO A 446 8.29 -34.86 1.96
C PRO A 446 7.03 -34.17 2.49
N ALA A 447 5.89 -34.52 1.90
CA ALA A 447 4.60 -34.04 2.42
C ALA A 447 4.32 -34.68 3.79
N PRO A 448 3.85 -33.95 4.79
CA PRO A 448 3.26 -34.56 5.97
C PRO A 448 2.09 -35.45 5.53
N LYS A 449 1.82 -36.53 6.29
CA LYS A 449 0.65 -37.40 6.03
C LYS A 449 -0.63 -36.53 6.19
N GLY A 450 -1.36 -36.30 5.13
CA GLY A 450 -2.55 -35.48 5.18
C GLY A 450 -3.36 -35.49 3.87
N ASN A 451 -4.58 -35.02 3.96
CA ASN A 451 -5.50 -34.89 2.84
C ASN A 451 -5.06 -33.75 1.88
N PRO A 452 -5.59 -33.70 0.64
CA PRO A 452 -5.45 -32.54 -0.22
C PRO A 452 -5.87 -31.26 0.51
N LEU A 453 -5.15 -30.14 0.25
CA LEU A 453 -5.48 -28.85 0.86
C LEU A 453 -6.84 -28.39 0.34
N ALA A 454 -7.82 -28.28 1.24
CA ALA A 454 -9.13 -27.73 0.88
C ALA A 454 -9.04 -26.21 0.72
N ILE A 455 -9.44 -25.70 -0.44
CA ILE A 455 -9.42 -24.25 -0.72
C ILE A 455 -10.85 -23.79 -0.96
N PRO A 456 -11.33 -22.80 -0.16
CA PRO A 456 -12.62 -22.18 -0.41
C PRO A 456 -12.67 -21.51 -1.78
N ILE A 457 -13.84 -21.49 -2.40
CA ILE A 457 -14.04 -20.91 -3.74
C ILE A 457 -13.60 -19.44 -3.78
N SER A 458 -13.93 -18.66 -2.76
CA SER A 458 -13.53 -17.24 -2.69
C SER A 458 -12.00 -17.07 -2.71
N THR A 459 -11.28 -17.89 -1.96
CA THR A 459 -9.81 -17.92 -1.94
C THR A 459 -9.24 -18.40 -3.27
N ALA A 460 -9.85 -19.41 -3.89
CA ALA A 460 -9.44 -19.91 -5.21
C ALA A 460 -9.60 -18.84 -6.30
N ILE A 461 -10.68 -18.06 -6.26
CA ILE A 461 -10.89 -16.91 -7.17
C ILE A 461 -9.76 -15.88 -6.99
N VAL A 462 -9.43 -15.53 -5.74
CA VAL A 462 -8.35 -14.55 -5.46
C VAL A 462 -7.00 -15.04 -5.98
N ILE A 463 -6.66 -16.32 -5.75
CA ILE A 463 -5.44 -16.94 -6.29
C ILE A 463 -5.46 -16.88 -7.82
N GLY A 464 -6.60 -17.23 -8.44
CA GLY A 464 -6.77 -17.18 -9.89
C GLY A 464 -6.56 -15.78 -10.47
N ILE A 465 -7.17 -14.76 -9.87
CA ILE A 465 -7.00 -13.36 -10.28
C ILE A 465 -5.54 -12.92 -10.09
N GLY A 466 -4.90 -13.29 -8.97
CA GLY A 466 -3.48 -12.99 -8.71
C GLY A 466 -2.57 -13.56 -9.79
N VAL A 467 -2.76 -14.82 -10.17
CA VAL A 467 -1.95 -15.48 -11.22
C VAL A 467 -2.25 -14.92 -12.60
N ILE A 468 -3.53 -14.82 -12.98
CA ILE A 468 -3.92 -14.29 -14.30
C ILE A 468 -3.43 -12.85 -14.46
N GLY A 469 -3.60 -12.02 -13.43
CA GLY A 469 -3.11 -10.64 -13.44
C GLY A 469 -1.58 -10.58 -13.52
N THR A 470 -0.87 -11.40 -12.75
CA THR A 470 0.61 -11.44 -12.77
C THR A 470 1.16 -11.88 -14.12
N VAL A 471 0.59 -12.92 -14.72
CA VAL A 471 1.01 -13.40 -16.03
C VAL A 471 0.55 -12.45 -17.14
N GLY A 472 -0.69 -11.97 -17.06
CA GLY A 472 -1.25 -11.03 -18.05
C GLY A 472 -0.46 -9.72 -18.13
N LEU A 473 -0.13 -9.12 -16.98
CA LEU A 473 0.73 -7.93 -16.94
C LEU A 473 2.16 -8.23 -17.44
N GLY A 474 2.65 -9.46 -17.21
CA GLY A 474 3.95 -9.89 -17.73
C GLY A 474 3.97 -10.09 -19.25
N LEU A 475 2.88 -10.57 -19.83
CA LEU A 475 2.79 -10.77 -21.29
C LEU A 475 2.42 -9.48 -22.04
N PHE A 476 1.60 -8.63 -21.42
CA PHE A 476 1.07 -7.41 -22.04
C PHE A 476 1.36 -6.15 -21.19
N PRO A 477 2.65 -5.87 -20.85
CA PRO A 477 2.98 -4.73 -19.99
C PRO A 477 2.59 -3.39 -20.60
N ASN A 478 2.67 -3.27 -21.92
CA ASN A 478 2.36 -2.05 -22.67
C ASN A 478 0.89 -1.64 -22.56
N ALA A 479 -0.04 -2.55 -22.29
CA ALA A 479 -1.45 -2.20 -22.15
C ALA A 479 -1.69 -1.24 -20.97
N VAL A 480 -1.08 -1.54 -19.82
CA VAL A 480 -1.18 -0.68 -18.63
C VAL A 480 -0.34 0.58 -18.78
N LEU A 481 0.89 0.47 -19.29
CA LEU A 481 1.75 1.64 -19.50
C LEU A 481 1.13 2.64 -20.49
N HIS A 482 0.49 2.15 -21.55
CA HIS A 482 -0.21 3.01 -22.49
C HIS A 482 -1.40 3.72 -21.85
N ALA A 483 -2.21 3.01 -21.04
CA ALA A 483 -3.32 3.59 -20.30
C ALA A 483 -2.84 4.66 -19.30
N LEU A 484 -1.75 4.40 -18.57
CA LEU A 484 -1.15 5.37 -17.65
C LEU A 484 -0.51 6.54 -18.40
N GLY A 485 0.16 6.30 -19.52
CA GLY A 485 0.80 7.35 -20.35
C GLY A 485 -0.18 8.30 -21.04
N GLN A 486 -1.47 7.93 -21.13
CA GLN A 486 -2.52 8.82 -21.63
C GLN A 486 -3.01 9.83 -20.56
N LEU A 487 -2.66 9.63 -19.30
CA LEU A 487 -3.06 10.52 -18.22
C LEU A 487 -2.27 11.82 -18.26
N LYS A 488 -2.94 12.92 -17.95
CA LYS A 488 -2.34 14.25 -17.90
C LYS A 488 -1.65 14.48 -16.56
N TRP A 489 -0.46 13.87 -16.36
CA TRP A 489 0.29 14.00 -15.11
C TRP A 489 0.64 15.45 -14.73
N THR A 490 0.67 16.37 -15.72
CA THR A 490 0.86 17.81 -15.48
C THR A 490 -0.26 18.42 -14.63
N GLU A 491 -1.48 17.86 -14.66
CA GLU A 491 -2.59 18.32 -13.83
C GLU A 491 -2.31 18.09 -12.33
N VAL A 492 -1.48 17.12 -11.98
CA VAL A 492 -1.11 16.83 -10.58
C VAL A 492 -0.35 18.01 -9.93
N LEU A 493 0.48 18.67 -10.74
CA LEU A 493 1.37 19.75 -10.32
C LEU A 493 0.79 21.13 -10.60
N SER A 494 -0.29 21.20 -11.39
CA SER A 494 -0.93 22.47 -11.75
C SER A 494 -1.68 23.05 -10.55
N ILE A 495 -1.44 24.33 -10.31
CA ILE A 495 -2.17 25.11 -9.30
C ILE A 495 -3.65 25.17 -9.70
N PRO A 496 -4.59 24.92 -8.76
CA PRO A 496 -6.02 25.06 -9.03
C PRO A 496 -6.36 26.42 -9.60
N GLN A 497 -7.21 26.46 -10.63
CA GLN A 497 -7.63 27.73 -11.26
C GLN A 497 -8.52 28.59 -10.34
N THR A 498 -9.14 27.98 -9.35
CA THR A 498 -9.84 28.69 -8.26
C THR A 498 -8.88 28.78 -7.07
N PRO A 499 -8.37 29.97 -6.71
CA PRO A 499 -7.54 30.10 -5.54
C PRO A 499 -8.32 29.61 -4.31
N PRO A 500 -7.66 28.85 -3.38
CA PRO A 500 -8.25 28.56 -2.09
C PRO A 500 -8.68 29.89 -1.47
N GLY A 501 -9.93 29.97 -0.99
CA GLY A 501 -10.41 31.14 -0.28
C GLY A 501 -9.49 31.50 0.88
N PRO A 502 -9.50 32.75 1.34
CA PRO A 502 -8.62 33.26 2.37
C PRO A 502 -8.72 32.49 3.68
#